data_b01355549c21e78542c0ab92a6c3da30
#
_entry.id   b01355549c21e78542c0ab92a6c3da30
#
_cell.length_a   1.000
_cell.length_b   1.000
_cell.length_c   1.000
_cell.angle_alpha   90.00
_cell.angle_beta   90.00
_cell.angle_gamma   90.00
#
_symmetry.space_group_name_H-M   'P 1'
#
loop_
_entity.id
_entity.type
_entity.pdbx_description
1 polymer ?
#
loop_
_entity_poly.entity_id
_entity_poly.type
_entity_poly.pdbx_seq_one_letter_code
_entity_poly.pdbx_strand_id
1 'polypeptide(L)'
;MPGSSLPMYAQPTKKHKVDPPSCTTIDVAGTPVNVYGLSELSRGSNGAAPEVCITFHMHGRTGSARREHDLVRELWQNAVGEREGLQGAHRVRDLIIVSLDQRNHGHRTTNELGQRTWKEGNPTHGIDQYAMYHGTAMDVSYLMDLLPAYLFPNGERIVSLFAVTGKSMGGHAAWHVLAHDPRVRVGVPFIGMPD
;
A
#
# COMPACT_ATOMS: atom_id res chain seq x y z
N MET A 1 -28.84 -11.19 34.38
CA MET A 1 -27.71 -11.01 33.48
C MET A 1 -27.88 -9.69 32.77
N PRO A 2 -27.05 -8.64 32.99
CA PRO A 2 -27.17 -7.39 32.24
C PRO A 2 -26.62 -7.61 30.84
N GLY A 3 -27.45 -7.23 29.83
CA GLY A 3 -27.12 -7.34 28.44
C GLY A 3 -25.91 -6.46 28.07
N SER A 4 -24.88 -7.06 27.48
CA SER A 4 -23.76 -6.36 26.88
C SER A 4 -24.26 -5.64 25.61
N SER A 5 -24.47 -4.34 25.71
CA SER A 5 -24.65 -3.49 24.53
C SER A 5 -23.33 -3.51 23.73
N LEU A 6 -23.38 -4.03 22.51
CA LEU A 6 -22.29 -3.87 21.57
C LEU A 6 -21.96 -2.38 21.42
N PRO A 7 -20.68 -2.00 21.32
CA PRO A 7 -20.33 -0.61 21.13
C PRO A 7 -21.00 -0.09 19.85
N MET A 8 -21.79 0.96 20.03
CA MET A 8 -22.45 1.67 18.94
C MET A 8 -21.38 2.13 17.95
N TYR A 9 -21.47 1.72 16.68
CA TYR A 9 -20.61 2.22 15.63
C TYR A 9 -20.60 3.76 15.70
N ALA A 10 -19.39 4.30 15.83
CA ALA A 10 -19.23 5.76 15.82
C ALA A 10 -19.87 6.31 14.54
N GLN A 11 -20.75 7.30 14.70
CA GLN A 11 -21.35 7.99 13.57
C GLN A 11 -20.22 8.55 12.68
N PRO A 12 -20.34 8.50 11.35
CA PRO A 12 -19.29 9.03 10.48
C PRO A 12 -19.10 10.52 10.83
N THR A 13 -17.92 10.84 11.32
CA THR A 13 -17.48 12.22 11.54
C THR A 13 -17.53 12.96 10.21
N LYS A 14 -17.78 14.28 10.22
CA LYS A 14 -17.71 15.10 9.01
C LYS A 14 -16.33 14.86 8.38
N LYS A 15 -16.32 14.31 7.15
CA LYS A 15 -15.06 14.10 6.42
C LYS A 15 -14.37 15.46 6.27
N HIS A 16 -13.18 15.57 6.84
CA HIS A 16 -12.33 16.72 6.58
C HIS A 16 -11.84 16.64 5.13
N LYS A 17 -12.01 17.72 4.37
CA LYS A 17 -11.51 17.80 3.01
C LYS A 17 -10.01 18.01 3.09
N VAL A 18 -9.26 17.00 2.66
CA VAL A 18 -7.81 17.03 2.63
C VAL A 18 -7.37 17.23 1.17
N ASP A 19 -6.37 18.08 0.96
CA ASP A 19 -5.78 18.28 -0.36
C ASP A 19 -5.12 16.99 -0.86
N PRO A 20 -5.01 16.81 -2.19
CA PRO A 20 -4.35 15.64 -2.76
C PRO A 20 -2.87 15.58 -2.32
N PRO A 21 -2.36 14.36 -2.01
CA PRO A 21 -0.96 14.22 -1.62
C PRO A 21 0.01 14.55 -2.75
N SER A 22 1.23 14.96 -2.36
CA SER A 22 2.38 14.93 -3.26
C SER A 22 2.62 13.52 -3.80
N CYS A 23 3.21 13.42 -4.98
CA CYS A 23 3.64 12.15 -5.55
C CYS A 23 5.04 12.30 -6.13
N THR A 24 5.97 11.50 -5.63
CA THR A 24 7.36 11.46 -6.10
C THR A 24 7.72 10.06 -6.53
N THR A 25 8.36 9.91 -7.68
CA THR A 25 8.89 8.61 -8.12
C THR A 25 10.33 8.46 -7.62
N ILE A 26 10.60 7.34 -6.97
CA ILE A 26 11.93 6.95 -6.47
C ILE A 26 12.32 5.63 -7.11
N ASP A 27 13.52 5.53 -7.62
CA ASP A 27 14.08 4.25 -8.08
C ASP A 27 14.81 3.56 -6.92
N VAL A 28 14.36 2.36 -6.59
CA VAL A 28 14.98 1.51 -5.58
C VAL A 28 15.64 0.34 -6.28
N ALA A 29 16.91 0.47 -6.59
CA ALA A 29 17.71 -0.58 -7.25
C ALA A 29 17.05 -1.14 -8.52
N GLY A 30 16.59 -0.27 -9.42
CA GLY A 30 15.92 -0.61 -10.67
C GLY A 30 14.43 -0.93 -10.53
N THR A 31 13.85 -0.67 -9.37
CA THR A 31 12.41 -0.79 -9.13
C THR A 31 11.82 0.60 -8.85
N PRO A 32 11.27 1.28 -9.86
CA PRO A 32 10.60 2.55 -9.66
C PRO A 32 9.34 2.39 -8.82
N VAL A 33 9.21 3.22 -7.78
CA VAL A 33 8.03 3.27 -6.92
C VAL A 33 7.49 4.70 -6.86
N ASN A 34 6.17 4.85 -6.86
CA ASN A 34 5.52 6.15 -6.62
C ASN A 34 5.20 6.27 -5.14
N VAL A 35 5.71 7.31 -4.53
CA VAL A 35 5.56 7.62 -3.09
C VAL A 35 4.60 8.79 -2.95
N TYR A 36 3.48 8.57 -2.27
CA TYR A 36 2.44 9.57 -2.03
C TYR A 36 2.46 10.03 -0.58
N GLY A 37 2.35 11.34 -0.36
CA GLY A 37 2.28 11.92 0.97
C GLY A 37 3.64 12.23 1.61
N LEU A 38 4.72 12.25 0.82
CA LEU A 38 6.07 12.50 1.36
C LEU A 38 6.25 13.96 1.80
N SER A 39 5.71 14.93 1.05
CA SER A 39 5.80 16.35 1.38
C SER A 39 4.87 16.77 2.52
N GLU A 40 3.84 15.96 2.79
CA GLU A 40 2.82 16.20 3.81
C GLU A 40 3.18 15.61 5.18
N LEU A 41 4.37 15.04 5.32
CA LEU A 41 4.83 14.50 6.60
C LEU A 41 4.98 15.62 7.64
N SER A 42 4.48 15.39 8.85
CA SER A 42 4.53 16.34 9.94
C SER A 42 5.98 16.68 10.32
N ARG A 43 6.21 17.90 10.77
CA ARG A 43 7.53 18.23 11.38
C ARG A 43 7.58 17.63 12.77
N GLY A 44 8.70 16.96 13.09
CA GLY A 44 8.93 16.42 14.42
C GLY A 44 8.83 17.51 15.49
N SER A 45 8.16 17.20 16.59
CA SER A 45 8.14 18.03 17.78
C SER A 45 8.98 17.38 18.87
N ASN A 46 9.66 18.20 19.68
CA ASN A 46 10.37 17.76 20.89
C ASN A 46 11.56 16.79 20.69
N GLY A 47 12.27 16.85 19.55
CA GLY A 47 13.53 16.14 19.35
C GLY A 47 13.39 14.63 19.08
N ALA A 48 12.19 14.06 19.10
CA ALA A 48 11.95 12.68 18.70
C ALA A 48 11.65 12.60 17.19
N ALA A 49 12.20 11.60 16.49
CA ALA A 49 11.86 11.33 15.11
C ALA A 49 10.36 10.91 15.00
N PRO A 50 9.55 11.59 14.18
CA PRO A 50 8.13 11.23 14.05
C PRO A 50 7.96 9.87 13.45
N GLU A 51 6.87 9.20 13.83
CA GLU A 51 6.54 7.89 13.29
C GLU A 51 5.77 7.97 11.98
N VAL A 52 6.05 7.03 11.08
CA VAL A 52 5.37 6.90 9.80
C VAL A 52 4.88 5.47 9.58
N CYS A 53 3.68 5.37 9.00
CA CYS A 53 3.16 4.16 8.40
C CYS A 53 3.46 4.19 6.89
N ILE A 54 4.08 3.14 6.38
CA ILE A 54 4.23 2.94 4.94
C ILE A 54 3.23 1.87 4.50
N THR A 55 2.32 2.25 3.61
CA THR A 55 1.32 1.35 3.02
C THR A 55 1.68 1.06 1.58
N PHE A 56 1.89 -0.19 1.21
CA PHE A 56 2.10 -0.59 -0.18
C PHE A 56 0.76 -0.90 -0.85
N HIS A 57 0.53 -0.28 -2.01
CA HIS A 57 -0.66 -0.51 -2.83
C HIS A 57 -0.29 -1.24 -4.12
N MET A 58 -0.98 -2.35 -4.40
CA MET A 58 -0.76 -3.21 -5.55
C MET A 58 -2.01 -3.22 -6.45
N HIS A 59 -1.81 -2.88 -7.73
CA HIS A 59 -2.89 -2.79 -8.72
C HIS A 59 -3.44 -4.16 -9.15
N GLY A 60 -4.56 -4.17 -9.86
CA GLY A 60 -5.13 -5.38 -10.44
C GLY A 60 -4.40 -5.86 -11.71
N ARG A 61 -4.73 -7.10 -12.17
CA ARG A 61 -4.26 -7.65 -13.45
C ARG A 61 -4.59 -6.69 -14.60
N THR A 62 -3.72 -6.57 -15.57
CA THR A 62 -3.77 -5.61 -16.68
C THR A 62 -3.76 -4.13 -16.30
N GLY A 63 -3.58 -3.85 -14.99
CA GLY A 63 -3.41 -2.52 -14.44
C GLY A 63 -1.96 -2.02 -14.51
N SER A 64 -1.73 -0.90 -13.86
CA SER A 64 -0.41 -0.34 -13.58
C SER A 64 -0.49 0.66 -12.43
N ALA A 65 0.63 0.96 -11.78
CA ALA A 65 0.71 2.00 -10.78
C ALA A 65 0.18 3.36 -11.31
N ARG A 66 0.48 3.66 -12.58
CA ARG A 66 0.00 4.89 -13.23
C ARG A 66 -1.52 4.93 -13.38
N ARG A 67 -2.16 3.80 -13.73
CA ARG A 67 -3.63 3.76 -13.93
C ARG A 67 -4.39 3.87 -12.61
N GLU A 68 -3.78 3.48 -11.50
CA GLU A 68 -4.40 3.57 -10.17
C GLU A 68 -3.95 4.82 -9.38
N HIS A 69 -3.28 5.78 -10.05
CA HIS A 69 -2.81 7.01 -9.43
C HIS A 69 -3.90 7.75 -8.65
N ASP A 70 -5.06 7.98 -9.28
CA ASP A 70 -6.17 8.71 -8.65
C ASP A 70 -6.78 7.92 -7.49
N LEU A 71 -6.90 6.59 -7.61
CA LEU A 71 -7.35 5.73 -6.53
C LEU A 71 -6.41 5.83 -5.32
N VAL A 72 -5.10 5.78 -5.53
CA VAL A 72 -4.12 5.87 -4.44
C VAL A 72 -4.17 7.23 -3.76
N ARG A 73 -4.35 8.31 -4.52
CA ARG A 73 -4.55 9.66 -3.95
C ARG A 73 -5.79 9.74 -3.10
N GLU A 74 -6.90 9.18 -3.58
CA GLU A 74 -8.16 9.15 -2.84
C GLU A 74 -8.05 8.29 -1.56
N LEU A 75 -7.38 7.14 -1.62
CA LEU A 75 -7.10 6.31 -0.45
C LEU A 75 -6.32 7.10 0.61
N TRP A 76 -5.28 7.83 0.19
CA TRP A 76 -4.49 8.66 1.10
C TRP A 76 -5.33 9.78 1.71
N GLN A 77 -6.08 10.54 0.89
CA GLN A 77 -6.94 11.64 1.35
C GLN A 77 -7.99 11.18 2.36
N ASN A 78 -8.63 10.04 2.09
CA ASN A 78 -9.62 9.48 3.01
C ASN A 78 -8.97 9.04 4.33
N ALA A 79 -7.83 8.35 4.28
CA ALA A 79 -7.14 7.89 5.49
C ALA A 79 -6.65 9.07 6.35
N VAL A 80 -6.10 10.12 5.74
CA VAL A 80 -5.66 11.32 6.46
C VAL A 80 -6.85 12.12 6.98
N GLY A 81 -7.91 12.27 6.19
CA GLY A 81 -9.13 12.99 6.60
C GLY A 81 -9.84 12.34 7.79
N GLU A 82 -9.91 11.00 7.81
CA GLU A 82 -10.42 10.27 8.97
C GLU A 82 -9.52 10.43 10.21
N ARG A 83 -8.20 10.41 10.01
CA ARG A 83 -7.21 10.63 11.08
C ARG A 83 -7.39 12.00 11.76
N GLU A 84 -7.61 13.07 10.98
CA GLU A 84 -7.82 14.43 11.50
C GLU A 84 -9.10 14.54 12.33
N GLY A 85 -10.08 13.68 12.07
CA GLY A 85 -11.32 13.57 12.84
C GLY A 85 -11.17 12.85 14.19
N LEU A 86 -10.08 12.12 14.41
CA LEU A 86 -9.83 11.39 15.65
C LEU A 86 -9.37 12.35 16.74
N GLN A 87 -10.22 12.54 17.78
CA GLN A 87 -9.86 13.29 18.98
C GLN A 87 -9.39 12.34 20.08
N GLY A 88 -8.33 12.70 20.78
CA GLY A 88 -7.88 12.02 21.98
C GLY A 88 -6.52 11.34 21.90
N ALA A 89 -6.23 10.44 22.84
CA ALA A 89 -4.91 9.85 23.10
C ALA A 89 -4.44 8.79 22.07
N HIS A 90 -5.05 8.74 20.91
CA HIS A 90 -4.62 7.80 19.86
C HIS A 90 -3.33 8.30 19.23
N ARG A 91 -2.32 7.44 19.23
CA ARG A 91 -1.04 7.71 18.59
C ARG A 91 -1.24 7.76 17.08
N VAL A 92 -1.14 8.94 16.52
CA VAL A 92 -1.33 9.19 15.09
C VAL A 92 0.03 9.16 14.42
N ARG A 93 0.21 8.23 13.48
CA ARG A 93 1.39 8.16 12.60
C ARG A 93 1.14 8.96 11.34
N ASP A 94 2.20 9.53 10.79
CA ASP A 94 2.15 10.02 9.41
C ASP A 94 1.92 8.84 8.44
N LEU A 95 1.35 9.13 7.26
CA LEU A 95 1.02 8.12 6.26
C LEU A 95 1.73 8.42 4.96
N ILE A 96 2.41 7.40 4.44
CA ILE A 96 2.90 7.32 3.07
C ILE A 96 2.21 6.14 2.39
N ILE A 97 1.73 6.33 1.16
CA ILE A 97 1.33 5.21 0.31
C ILE A 97 2.35 5.06 -0.82
N VAL A 98 2.76 3.83 -1.05
CA VAL A 98 3.73 3.46 -2.09
C VAL A 98 3.04 2.57 -3.10
N SER A 99 3.08 2.92 -4.38
CA SER A 99 2.60 2.06 -5.46
C SER A 99 3.72 1.72 -6.43
N LEU A 100 3.65 0.52 -6.99
CA LEU A 100 4.63 0.01 -7.95
C LEU A 100 3.92 -0.78 -9.05
N ASP A 101 4.55 -0.89 -10.21
CA ASP A 101 4.10 -1.84 -11.21
C ASP A 101 4.44 -3.25 -10.78
N GLN A 102 3.44 -4.14 -10.75
CA GLN A 102 3.64 -5.53 -10.42
C GLN A 102 4.49 -6.23 -11.49
N ARG A 103 5.04 -7.38 -11.17
CA ARG A 103 5.82 -8.18 -12.14
C ARG A 103 5.02 -8.40 -13.41
N ASN A 104 5.69 -8.24 -14.56
CA ASN A 104 5.12 -8.33 -15.90
C ASN A 104 3.93 -7.39 -16.17
N HIS A 105 3.86 -6.23 -15.47
CA HIS A 105 2.83 -5.19 -15.70
C HIS A 105 3.46 -3.81 -15.82
N GLY A 106 2.71 -2.88 -16.42
CA GLY A 106 3.15 -1.49 -16.59
C GLY A 106 4.50 -1.40 -17.33
N HIS A 107 5.45 -0.65 -16.79
CA HIS A 107 6.80 -0.53 -17.34
C HIS A 107 7.63 -1.83 -17.22
N ARG A 108 7.21 -2.79 -16.38
CA ARG A 108 7.88 -4.09 -16.20
C ARG A 108 7.32 -5.18 -17.13
N THR A 109 6.45 -4.83 -18.09
CA THR A 109 5.90 -5.80 -19.05
C THR A 109 6.98 -6.29 -20.00
N THR A 110 7.24 -7.57 -19.98
CA THR A 110 8.17 -8.26 -20.89
C THR A 110 7.51 -9.39 -21.67
N ASN A 111 6.37 -9.91 -21.18
CA ASN A 111 5.60 -10.98 -21.79
C ASN A 111 4.10 -10.66 -21.72
N GLU A 112 3.55 -10.11 -22.80
CA GLU A 112 2.11 -9.77 -22.85
C GLU A 112 1.22 -11.01 -22.81
N LEU A 113 1.66 -12.15 -23.36
CA LEU A 113 0.88 -13.39 -23.31
C LEU A 113 0.66 -13.85 -21.87
N GLY A 114 1.65 -13.68 -20.98
CA GLY A 114 1.55 -14.03 -19.57
C GLY A 114 0.44 -13.28 -18.81
N GLN A 115 0.01 -12.12 -19.31
CA GLN A 115 -1.10 -11.38 -18.72
C GLN A 115 -2.49 -11.87 -19.18
N ARG A 116 -2.56 -12.69 -20.24
CA ARG A 116 -3.80 -13.16 -20.85
C ARG A 116 -4.38 -14.35 -20.09
N THR A 117 -5.68 -14.58 -20.25
CA THR A 117 -6.38 -15.74 -19.73
C THR A 117 -6.21 -16.96 -20.64
N TRP A 118 -6.65 -18.14 -20.16
CA TRP A 118 -6.74 -19.35 -21.02
C TRP A 118 -7.59 -19.10 -22.26
N LYS A 119 -8.72 -18.38 -22.13
CA LYS A 119 -9.59 -18.03 -23.27
C LYS A 119 -8.92 -17.11 -24.27
N GLU A 120 -7.96 -16.33 -23.83
CA GLU A 120 -7.17 -15.42 -24.66
C GLU A 120 -5.86 -16.06 -25.17
N GLY A 121 -5.72 -17.39 -25.03
CA GLY A 121 -4.64 -18.17 -25.60
C GLY A 121 -3.41 -18.34 -24.72
N ASN A 122 -3.47 -18.05 -23.43
CA ASN A 122 -2.36 -18.32 -22.52
C ASN A 122 -2.50 -19.71 -21.87
N PRO A 123 -1.73 -20.73 -22.29
CA PRO A 123 -1.84 -22.09 -21.73
C PRO A 123 -1.29 -22.18 -20.30
N THR A 124 -0.44 -21.25 -19.88
CA THR A 124 0.23 -21.20 -18.58
C THR A 124 -0.41 -20.21 -17.63
N HIS A 125 -1.63 -19.72 -17.93
CA HIS A 125 -2.28 -18.64 -17.19
C HIS A 125 -2.22 -18.79 -15.65
N GLY A 126 -2.52 -19.98 -15.11
CA GLY A 126 -2.49 -20.19 -13.65
C GLY A 126 -1.08 -20.00 -13.05
N ILE A 127 -0.07 -20.54 -13.70
CA ILE A 127 1.34 -20.42 -13.28
C ILE A 127 1.79 -18.95 -13.38
N ASP A 128 1.46 -18.28 -14.49
CA ASP A 128 1.84 -16.89 -14.71
C ASP A 128 1.18 -15.97 -13.67
N GLN A 129 -0.11 -16.17 -13.39
CA GLN A 129 -0.80 -15.39 -12.35
C GLN A 129 -0.14 -15.58 -10.98
N TYR A 130 0.08 -16.83 -10.59
CA TYR A 130 0.77 -17.13 -9.33
C TYR A 130 2.14 -16.46 -9.27
N ALA A 131 2.97 -16.64 -10.30
CA ALA A 131 4.32 -16.08 -10.36
C ALA A 131 4.32 -14.53 -10.28
N MET A 132 3.34 -13.87 -10.90
CA MET A 132 3.21 -12.41 -10.88
C MET A 132 2.86 -11.88 -9.48
N TYR A 133 1.80 -12.38 -8.84
CA TYR A 133 1.43 -11.86 -7.53
C TYR A 133 2.37 -12.32 -6.41
N HIS A 134 2.84 -13.56 -6.44
CA HIS A 134 3.84 -14.04 -5.50
C HIS A 134 5.14 -13.24 -5.62
N GLY A 135 5.64 -13.09 -6.85
CA GLY A 135 6.84 -12.31 -7.09
C GLY A 135 6.70 -10.84 -6.71
N THR A 136 5.51 -10.25 -6.88
CA THR A 136 5.22 -8.89 -6.40
C THR A 136 5.23 -8.82 -4.88
N ALA A 137 4.73 -9.84 -4.18
CA ALA A 137 4.81 -9.91 -2.73
C ALA A 137 6.27 -9.92 -2.24
N MET A 138 7.15 -10.67 -2.93
CA MET A 138 8.60 -10.66 -2.65
C MET A 138 9.22 -9.29 -2.91
N ASP A 139 8.82 -8.60 -3.99
CA ASP A 139 9.28 -7.24 -4.29
C ASP A 139 8.86 -6.26 -3.18
N VAL A 140 7.65 -6.38 -2.65
CA VAL A 140 7.16 -5.54 -1.54
C VAL A 140 7.98 -5.79 -0.27
N SER A 141 8.25 -7.04 0.09
CA SER A 141 9.11 -7.37 1.24
C SER A 141 10.52 -6.81 1.06
N TYR A 142 11.10 -6.91 -0.13
CA TYR A 142 12.39 -6.31 -0.46
C TYR A 142 12.37 -4.78 -0.34
N LEU A 143 11.30 -4.14 -0.81
CA LEU A 143 11.14 -2.68 -0.66
C LEU A 143 10.99 -2.26 0.81
N MET A 144 10.37 -3.07 1.66
CA MET A 144 10.31 -2.81 3.10
C MET A 144 11.70 -2.78 3.76
N ASP A 145 12.66 -3.54 3.23
CA ASP A 145 14.04 -3.52 3.73
C ASP A 145 14.79 -2.25 3.33
N LEU A 146 14.59 -1.77 2.11
CA LEU A 146 15.44 -0.75 1.52
C LEU A 146 14.82 0.64 1.43
N LEU A 147 13.53 0.74 1.13
CA LEU A 147 12.87 2.01 0.89
C LEU A 147 13.00 3.01 2.06
N PRO A 148 12.93 2.58 3.35
CA PRO A 148 13.16 3.50 4.46
C PRO A 148 14.50 4.24 4.40
N ALA A 149 15.57 3.57 3.95
CA ALA A 149 16.88 4.20 3.81
C ALA A 149 16.95 5.19 2.63
N TYR A 150 16.16 4.97 1.57
CA TYR A 150 16.04 5.95 0.47
C TYR A 150 15.20 7.16 0.87
N LEU A 151 14.16 6.96 1.69
CA LEU A 151 13.26 8.04 2.10
C LEU A 151 13.83 8.87 3.25
N PHE A 152 14.54 8.23 4.18
CA PHE A 152 14.97 8.81 5.47
C PHE A 152 16.44 8.45 5.76
N PRO A 153 17.39 8.88 4.90
CA PRO A 153 18.78 8.45 4.96
C PRO A 153 19.50 8.86 6.25
N ASN A 154 19.02 9.90 6.94
CA ASN A 154 19.59 10.36 8.20
C ASN A 154 18.78 9.96 9.44
N GLY A 155 17.82 9.04 9.29
CA GLY A 155 16.95 8.61 10.38
C GLY A 155 15.93 9.65 10.82
N GLU A 156 15.49 10.53 9.92
CA GLU A 156 14.55 11.63 10.20
C GLU A 156 13.17 11.12 10.62
N ARG A 157 12.88 9.83 10.34
CA ARG A 157 11.61 9.17 10.64
C ARG A 157 11.82 7.76 11.17
N ILE A 158 10.87 7.32 11.97
CA ILE A 158 10.78 5.91 12.40
C ILE A 158 9.63 5.26 11.64
N VAL A 159 9.94 4.30 10.77
CA VAL A 159 8.91 3.47 10.17
C VAL A 159 8.42 2.47 11.22
N SER A 160 7.28 2.76 11.84
CA SER A 160 6.74 1.97 12.96
C SER A 160 5.62 1.03 12.56
N LEU A 161 5.17 1.12 11.31
CA LEU A 161 4.10 0.27 10.77
C LEU A 161 4.25 0.08 9.27
N PHE A 162 4.17 -1.17 8.82
CA PHE A 162 3.92 -1.50 7.42
C PHE A 162 2.50 -2.02 7.26
N ALA A 163 1.85 -1.55 6.20
CA ALA A 163 0.53 -2.00 5.78
C ALA A 163 0.54 -2.34 4.28
N VAL A 164 -0.41 -3.14 3.85
CA VAL A 164 -0.58 -3.50 2.44
C VAL A 164 -2.03 -3.36 2.03
N THR A 165 -2.24 -2.95 0.79
CA THR A 165 -3.56 -2.95 0.16
C THR A 165 -3.39 -3.34 -1.31
N GLY A 166 -4.41 -3.91 -1.90
CA GLY A 166 -4.33 -4.29 -3.30
C GLY A 166 -5.67 -4.75 -3.85
N LYS A 167 -5.81 -4.63 -5.16
CA LYS A 167 -7.05 -4.93 -5.87
C LYS A 167 -6.89 -6.17 -6.75
N SER A 168 -7.81 -7.14 -6.68
CA SER A 168 -7.81 -8.35 -7.52
C SER A 168 -6.47 -9.09 -7.42
N MET A 169 -5.68 -9.21 -8.49
CA MET A 169 -4.33 -9.78 -8.45
C MET A 169 -3.43 -9.11 -7.38
N GLY A 170 -3.53 -7.78 -7.23
CA GLY A 170 -2.87 -7.06 -6.14
C GLY A 170 -3.42 -7.42 -4.76
N GLY A 171 -4.71 -7.82 -4.68
CA GLY A 171 -5.31 -8.36 -3.47
C GLY A 171 -4.73 -9.72 -3.08
N HIS A 172 -4.46 -10.61 -4.05
CA HIS A 172 -3.73 -11.86 -3.80
C HIS A 172 -2.30 -11.57 -3.30
N ALA A 173 -1.59 -10.63 -3.96
CA ALA A 173 -0.28 -10.21 -3.50
C ALA A 173 -0.32 -9.65 -2.05
N ALA A 174 -1.35 -8.85 -1.72
CA ALA A 174 -1.53 -8.31 -0.36
C ALA A 174 -1.76 -9.42 0.67
N TRP A 175 -2.57 -10.44 0.37
CA TRP A 175 -2.73 -11.61 1.21
C TRP A 175 -1.42 -12.35 1.42
N HIS A 176 -0.67 -12.53 0.33
CA HIS A 176 0.62 -13.22 0.38
C HIS A 176 1.64 -12.50 1.27
N VAL A 177 1.76 -11.16 1.12
CA VAL A 177 2.63 -10.37 2.00
C VAL A 177 2.16 -10.45 3.45
N LEU A 178 0.85 -10.29 3.70
CA LEU A 178 0.28 -10.33 5.05
C LEU A 178 0.52 -11.67 5.76
N ALA A 179 0.51 -12.77 5.01
CA ALA A 179 0.72 -14.12 5.55
C ALA A 179 2.20 -14.44 5.82
N HIS A 180 3.13 -13.87 5.03
CA HIS A 180 4.53 -14.30 5.05
C HIS A 180 5.52 -13.25 5.57
N ASP A 181 5.13 -11.97 5.64
CA ASP A 181 6.00 -10.93 6.19
C ASP A 181 5.50 -10.42 7.54
N PRO A 182 6.16 -10.80 8.66
CA PRO A 182 5.71 -10.46 10.00
C PRO A 182 5.78 -8.95 10.33
N ARG A 183 6.42 -8.14 9.49
CA ARG A 183 6.45 -6.68 9.63
C ARG A 183 5.12 -6.04 9.26
N VAL A 184 4.32 -6.71 8.40
CA VAL A 184 3.02 -6.21 7.99
C VAL A 184 1.98 -6.52 9.07
N ARG A 185 1.35 -5.48 9.59
CA ARG A 185 0.38 -5.58 10.69
C ARG A 185 -1.05 -5.28 10.26
N VAL A 186 -1.23 -4.68 9.09
CA VAL A 186 -2.52 -4.29 8.54
C VAL A 186 -2.56 -4.62 7.06
N GLY A 187 -3.64 -5.27 6.62
CA GLY A 187 -3.87 -5.58 5.22
C GLY A 187 -5.32 -5.30 4.82
N VAL A 188 -5.50 -4.69 3.64
CA VAL A 188 -6.83 -4.44 3.04
C VAL A 188 -6.83 -4.96 1.60
N PRO A 189 -6.99 -6.27 1.40
CA PRO A 189 -7.10 -6.86 0.07
C PRO A 189 -8.53 -6.68 -0.49
N PHE A 190 -8.64 -6.03 -1.65
CA PHE A 190 -9.91 -5.85 -2.36
C PHE A 190 -10.06 -6.94 -3.42
N ILE A 191 -11.12 -7.75 -3.33
CA ILE A 191 -11.44 -8.81 -4.31
C ILE A 191 -10.28 -9.85 -4.45
N GLY A 192 -9.36 -9.89 -3.51
CA GLY A 192 -8.32 -10.92 -3.40
C GLY A 192 -8.82 -12.06 -2.52
N MET A 193 -8.38 -13.28 -2.82
CA MET A 193 -8.62 -14.44 -1.97
C MET A 193 -7.31 -14.85 -1.30
N PRO A 194 -7.34 -15.32 -0.04
CA PRO A 194 -6.21 -16.03 0.54
C PRO A 194 -6.00 -17.35 -0.21
N ASP A 195 -4.75 -17.74 -0.39
CA ASP A 195 -4.38 -19.05 -0.96
C ASP A 195 -4.58 -20.16 0.07
#